data_eff0b110c967ed1a3efb325d8ea4da76
#
_entry.id   eff0b110c967ed1a3efb325d8ea4da76
#
_cell.length_a   1.000
_cell.length_b   1.000
_cell.length_c   1.000
_cell.angle_alpha   90.00
_cell.angle_beta   90.00
_cell.angle_gamma   90.00
#
_symmetry.space_group_name_H-M   'P 1'
#
loop_
_entity.id
_entity.type
_entity.pdbx_description
1 polymer ?
#
loop_
_entity_poly.entity_id
_entity_poly.type
_entity_poly.pdbx_seq_one_letter_code
_entity_poly.pdbx_strand_id
1 'polypeptide(L)'
;MSSLLASPRAYRQNAVLSASPAQLILELYDGARRFLRQAADAMGQREVERAHNALRRAELIIAHLNEVIDDDQGEISEHLHAVYAIYLSELSQARSAQDRARVEAVSGMLGQMRRAWEQVARA
;
A
#
# COMPACT_ATOMS: atom_id res chain seq x y z
N MET A 1 -21.44 -7.70 9.93
CA MET A 1 -20.59 -7.45 9.91
C MET A 1 -19.90 -7.33 9.49
N SER A 2 -19.99 -8.02 9.43
CA SER A 2 -19.05 -8.09 9.25
C SER A 2 -18.51 -8.00 8.68
N SER A 3 -18.36 -7.71 8.09
CA SER A 3 -17.66 -7.77 7.63
C SER A 3 -16.75 -7.74 7.14
N LEU A 4 -16.47 -6.53 6.13
CA LEU A 4 -15.46 -7.28 5.83
C LEU A 4 -15.50 -8.65 6.37
N LEU A 5 -15.90 -8.83 7.51
CA LEU A 5 -16.02 -10.12 8.10
C LEU A 5 -17.44 -10.39 8.46
N ALA A 6 -17.88 -11.61 8.20
CA ALA A 6 -19.28 -11.95 8.14
C ALA A 6 -20.00 -11.87 9.47
N SER A 7 -19.33 -12.19 10.58
CA SER A 7 -19.98 -12.26 11.87
C SER A 7 -19.06 -11.72 12.95
N PRO A 8 -19.63 -11.30 14.09
CA PRO A 8 -18.79 -10.84 15.20
C PRO A 8 -17.84 -11.92 15.70
N ARG A 9 -18.29 -13.16 15.70
CA ARG A 9 -17.42 -14.26 16.12
C ARG A 9 -16.28 -14.46 15.12
N ALA A 10 -16.60 -14.52 13.85
CA ALA A 10 -15.59 -14.68 12.80
C ALA A 10 -14.62 -13.51 12.85
N TYR A 11 -15.16 -12.31 13.07
CA TYR A 11 -14.33 -11.14 13.18
C TYR A 11 -13.35 -11.26 14.35
N ARG A 12 -13.83 -11.69 15.51
CA ARG A 12 -12.98 -11.81 16.68
C ARG A 12 -11.93 -12.89 16.51
N GLN A 13 -12.30 -14.00 15.90
CA GLN A 13 -11.33 -15.05 15.60
C GLN A 13 -10.25 -14.54 14.66
N ASN A 14 -10.66 -13.83 13.63
CA ASN A 14 -9.71 -13.26 12.68
C ASN A 14 -8.86 -12.18 13.34
N ALA A 15 -9.43 -11.42 14.26
CA ALA A 15 -8.68 -10.40 14.97
C ALA A 15 -7.63 -10.98 15.91
N VAL A 16 -7.86 -12.19 16.42
CA VAL A 16 -6.84 -12.89 17.20
C VAL A 16 -5.71 -13.34 16.28
N LEU A 17 -6.06 -13.74 15.06
CA LEU A 17 -5.08 -14.23 14.09
C LEU A 17 -4.50 -13.11 13.27
N SER A 18 -5.26 -12.04 13.08
CA SER A 18 -4.85 -10.90 12.29
C SER A 18 -4.89 -9.64 13.14
N ALA A 19 -4.44 -8.59 12.56
CA ALA A 19 -4.21 -7.35 13.24
C ALA A 19 -5.48 -6.53 13.44
N SER A 20 -5.40 -5.53 14.31
CA SER A 20 -6.41 -4.48 14.43
C SER A 20 -6.51 -3.71 13.10
N PRO A 21 -7.57 -2.90 12.91
CA PRO A 21 -7.65 -2.09 11.68
C PRO A 21 -6.41 -1.24 11.42
N ALA A 22 -5.82 -0.66 12.47
CA ALA A 22 -4.60 0.12 12.28
C ALA A 22 -3.45 -0.75 11.84
N GLN A 23 -3.33 -1.97 12.39
CA GLN A 23 -2.27 -2.88 11.99
C GLN A 23 -2.50 -3.46 10.59
N LEU A 24 -3.77 -3.61 10.18
CA LEU A 24 -4.06 -4.02 8.81
C LEU A 24 -3.53 -3.01 7.80
N ILE A 25 -3.67 -1.72 8.12
CA ILE A 25 -3.09 -0.67 7.27
C ILE A 25 -1.58 -0.83 7.18
N LEU A 26 -0.92 -1.09 8.30
CA LEU A 26 0.53 -1.31 8.30
C LEU A 26 0.90 -2.51 7.43
N GLU A 27 0.14 -3.58 7.49
CA GLU A 27 0.39 -4.76 6.67
C GLU A 27 0.19 -4.47 5.20
N LEU A 28 -0.77 -3.62 4.85
CA LEU A 28 -0.95 -3.22 3.47
C LEU A 28 0.25 -2.43 2.97
N TYR A 29 0.79 -1.53 3.78
CA TYR A 29 2.01 -0.82 3.42
C TYR A 29 3.18 -1.79 3.23
N ASP A 30 3.31 -2.78 4.12
CA ASP A 30 4.36 -3.77 4.01
C ASP A 30 4.22 -4.59 2.74
N GLY A 31 2.99 -4.97 2.39
CA GLY A 31 2.72 -5.72 1.18
C GLY A 31 3.05 -4.93 -0.07
N ALA A 32 2.64 -3.66 -0.11
CA ALA A 32 2.95 -2.80 -1.25
C ALA A 32 4.47 -2.66 -1.42
N ARG A 33 5.19 -2.42 -0.33
CA ARG A 33 6.64 -2.27 -0.39
C ARG A 33 7.32 -3.56 -0.83
N ARG A 34 6.82 -4.70 -0.39
CA ARG A 34 7.37 -5.99 -0.80
C ARG A 34 7.23 -6.18 -2.31
N PHE A 35 6.06 -5.86 -2.86
CA PHE A 35 5.86 -5.95 -4.30
C PHE A 35 6.69 -4.93 -5.07
N LEU A 36 6.87 -3.73 -4.53
CA LEU A 36 7.73 -2.74 -5.16
C LEU A 36 9.19 -3.20 -5.17
N ARG A 37 9.63 -3.87 -4.11
CA ARG A 37 10.97 -4.44 -4.09
C ARG A 37 11.14 -5.52 -5.16
N GLN A 38 10.12 -6.38 -5.30
CA GLN A 38 10.13 -7.38 -6.35
C GLN A 38 10.18 -6.74 -7.73
N ALA A 39 9.42 -5.67 -7.92
CA ALA A 39 9.41 -4.95 -9.20
C ALA A 39 10.78 -4.35 -9.49
N ALA A 40 11.40 -3.71 -8.50
CA ALA A 40 12.72 -3.12 -8.67
C ALA A 40 13.76 -4.18 -9.02
N ASP A 41 13.70 -5.32 -8.33
CA ASP A 41 14.63 -6.42 -8.62
C ASP A 41 14.43 -6.95 -10.03
N ALA A 42 13.19 -7.11 -10.45
CA ALA A 42 12.87 -7.58 -11.79
C ALA A 42 13.38 -6.59 -12.86
N MET A 43 13.22 -5.30 -12.60
CA MET A 43 13.74 -4.28 -13.51
C MET A 43 15.26 -4.35 -13.60
N GLY A 44 15.93 -4.58 -12.48
CA GLY A 44 17.38 -4.74 -12.47
C GLY A 44 17.86 -5.92 -13.27
N GLN A 45 17.04 -6.95 -13.40
CA GLN A 45 17.34 -8.14 -14.18
C GLN A 45 16.72 -8.10 -15.57
N ARG A 46 16.09 -7.00 -15.93
CA ARG A 46 15.43 -6.81 -17.23
C ARG A 46 14.30 -7.81 -17.47
N GLU A 47 13.64 -8.23 -16.42
CA GLU A 47 12.49 -9.11 -16.48
C GLU A 47 11.21 -8.26 -16.49
N VAL A 48 10.88 -7.74 -17.67
CA VAL A 48 9.82 -6.73 -17.83
C VAL A 48 8.46 -7.22 -17.38
N GLU A 49 8.11 -8.45 -17.74
CA GLU A 49 6.81 -9.00 -17.40
C GLU A 49 6.68 -9.22 -15.89
N ARG A 50 7.73 -9.73 -15.27
CA ARG A 50 7.74 -9.92 -13.82
C ARG A 50 7.64 -8.59 -13.09
N ALA A 51 8.34 -7.57 -13.59
CA ALA A 51 8.24 -6.22 -13.05
C ALA A 51 6.82 -5.69 -13.17
N HIS A 52 6.19 -5.88 -14.32
CA HIS A 52 4.81 -5.45 -14.55
C HIS A 52 3.86 -6.10 -13.56
N ASN A 53 3.98 -7.41 -13.37
CA ASN A 53 3.09 -8.14 -12.47
C ASN A 53 3.25 -7.68 -11.02
N ALA A 54 4.48 -7.46 -10.59
CA ALA A 54 4.73 -6.97 -9.23
C ALA A 54 4.20 -5.56 -9.04
N LEU A 55 4.41 -4.68 -10.03
CA LEU A 55 3.87 -3.32 -9.97
C LEU A 55 2.35 -3.32 -9.87
N ARG A 56 1.69 -4.16 -10.66
CA ARG A 56 0.23 -4.23 -10.60
C ARG A 56 -0.26 -4.58 -9.21
N ARG A 57 0.39 -5.51 -8.55
CA ARG A 57 0.01 -5.90 -7.20
C ARG A 57 0.22 -4.78 -6.20
N ALA A 58 1.32 -4.06 -6.31
CA ALA A 58 1.56 -2.90 -5.46
C ALA A 58 0.51 -1.82 -5.70
N GLU A 59 0.19 -1.56 -6.97
CA GLU A 59 -0.82 -0.56 -7.33
C GLU A 59 -2.19 -0.91 -6.77
N LEU A 60 -2.56 -2.19 -6.82
CA LEU A 60 -3.85 -2.61 -6.27
C LEU A 60 -3.91 -2.37 -4.77
N ILE A 61 -2.82 -2.61 -4.05
CA ILE A 61 -2.77 -2.34 -2.62
C ILE A 61 -2.89 -0.84 -2.35
N ILE A 62 -2.16 -0.02 -3.10
CA ILE A 62 -2.22 1.43 -2.93
C ILE A 62 -3.62 1.96 -3.24
N ALA A 63 -4.25 1.43 -4.29
CA ALA A 63 -5.62 1.80 -4.62
C ALA A 63 -6.57 1.43 -3.48
N HIS A 64 -6.36 0.27 -2.86
CA HIS A 64 -7.18 -0.14 -1.74
C HIS A 64 -6.97 0.76 -0.52
N LEU A 65 -5.72 1.13 -0.24
CA LEU A 65 -5.42 2.10 0.81
C LEU A 65 -6.18 3.41 0.58
N ASN A 66 -6.23 3.84 -0.69
CA ASN A 66 -6.95 5.05 -1.06
C ASN A 66 -8.46 4.91 -0.84
N GLU A 67 -9.01 3.74 -1.10
CA GLU A 67 -10.45 3.50 -0.96
C GLU A 67 -10.90 3.47 0.50
N VAL A 68 -10.05 3.02 1.41
CA VAL A 68 -10.44 2.87 2.81
C VAL A 68 -10.23 4.13 3.65
N ILE A 69 -9.82 5.23 3.04
CA ILE A 69 -9.67 6.49 3.75
C ILE A 69 -11.05 6.98 4.19
N ASP A 70 -11.13 7.37 5.47
CA ASP A 70 -12.34 7.98 6.00
C ASP A 70 -12.42 9.43 5.54
N ASP A 71 -13.33 9.70 4.61
CA ASP A 71 -13.45 11.03 4.02
C ASP A 71 -13.96 12.10 4.99
N ASP A 72 -14.45 11.68 6.15
CA ASP A 72 -14.93 12.62 7.16
C ASP A 72 -13.80 13.34 7.89
N GLN A 73 -12.55 13.02 7.60
CA GLN A 73 -11.41 13.66 8.25
C GLN A 73 -10.95 14.94 7.55
N GLY A 74 -11.71 15.45 6.60
CA GLY A 74 -11.46 16.74 5.98
C GLY A 74 -10.16 16.82 5.21
N GLU A 75 -9.33 17.81 5.57
CA GLU A 75 -8.09 18.08 4.83
C GLU A 75 -7.12 16.92 4.86
N ILE A 76 -7.11 16.15 5.95
CA ILE A 76 -6.23 14.98 6.05
C ILE A 76 -6.59 13.96 4.99
N SER A 77 -7.89 13.71 4.82
CA SER A 77 -8.37 12.76 3.81
C SER A 77 -8.01 13.23 2.41
N GLU A 78 -8.22 14.50 2.12
CA GLU A 78 -7.89 15.08 0.82
C GLU A 78 -6.39 14.96 0.53
N HIS A 79 -5.57 15.21 1.54
CA HIS A 79 -4.12 15.10 1.41
C HIS A 79 -3.71 13.67 1.11
N LEU A 80 -4.28 12.70 1.83
CA LEU A 80 -3.95 11.30 1.61
C LEU A 80 -4.36 10.84 0.21
N HIS A 81 -5.56 11.23 -0.24
CA HIS A 81 -5.98 10.89 -1.59
C HIS A 81 -5.02 11.45 -2.64
N ALA A 82 -4.57 12.69 -2.45
CA ALA A 82 -3.63 13.32 -3.37
C ALA A 82 -2.30 12.58 -3.38
N VAL A 83 -1.81 12.18 -2.22
CA VAL A 83 -0.54 11.48 -2.09
C VAL A 83 -0.60 10.11 -2.79
N TYR A 84 -1.67 9.36 -2.56
CA TYR A 84 -1.81 8.06 -3.20
C TYR A 84 -1.94 8.18 -4.72
N ALA A 85 -2.63 9.22 -5.19
CA ALA A 85 -2.72 9.48 -6.64
C ALA A 85 -1.33 9.76 -7.23
N ILE A 86 -0.49 10.50 -6.51
CA ILE A 86 0.88 10.77 -6.94
C ILE A 86 1.68 9.46 -7.02
N TYR A 87 1.56 8.60 -6.00
CA TYR A 87 2.28 7.32 -6.03
C TYR A 87 1.86 6.47 -7.22
N LEU A 88 0.56 6.39 -7.48
CA LEU A 88 0.08 5.60 -8.62
C LEU A 88 0.59 6.16 -9.95
N SER A 89 0.62 7.49 -10.08
CA SER A 89 1.15 8.14 -11.26
C SER A 89 2.64 7.85 -11.44
N GLU A 90 3.41 7.95 -10.34
CA GLU A 90 4.84 7.66 -10.38
C GLU A 90 5.12 6.21 -10.78
N LEU A 91 4.32 5.28 -10.29
CA LEU A 91 4.50 3.87 -10.64
C LEU A 91 4.14 3.60 -12.10
N SER A 92 3.12 4.29 -12.62
CA SER A 92 2.78 4.18 -14.03
C SER A 92 3.93 4.65 -14.92
N GLN A 93 4.55 5.76 -14.56
CA GLN A 93 5.69 6.28 -15.28
C GLN A 93 6.90 5.36 -15.16
N ALA A 94 7.11 4.80 -13.97
CA ALA A 94 8.20 3.86 -13.75
C ALA A 94 8.04 2.63 -14.63
N ARG A 95 6.80 2.15 -14.79
CA ARG A 95 6.52 1.00 -15.66
C ARG A 95 6.91 1.30 -17.10
N SER A 96 6.47 2.44 -17.60
CA SER A 96 6.72 2.81 -19.01
C SER A 96 8.21 2.93 -19.29
N ALA A 97 8.97 3.48 -18.34
CA ALA A 97 10.39 3.73 -18.53
C ALA A 97 11.28 2.61 -17.97
N GLN A 98 10.70 1.62 -17.30
CA GLN A 98 11.44 0.60 -16.55
C GLN A 98 12.43 1.28 -15.59
N ASP A 99 11.93 2.28 -14.86
CA ASP A 99 12.74 3.16 -14.01
C ASP A 99 12.78 2.61 -12.59
N ARG A 100 13.79 1.81 -12.31
CA ARG A 100 13.99 1.20 -11.00
C ARG A 100 14.10 2.24 -9.88
N ALA A 101 14.82 3.31 -10.14
CA ALA A 101 15.03 4.35 -9.11
C ALA A 101 13.70 4.98 -8.68
N ARG A 102 12.78 5.16 -9.63
CA ARG A 102 11.47 5.73 -9.33
C ARG A 102 10.65 4.78 -8.48
N VAL A 103 10.70 3.48 -8.75
CA VAL A 103 10.03 2.46 -7.94
C VAL A 103 10.57 2.50 -6.51
N GLU A 104 11.90 2.55 -6.38
CA GLU A 104 12.54 2.58 -5.06
C GLU A 104 12.19 3.86 -4.30
N ALA A 105 12.04 4.97 -5.00
CA ALA A 105 11.64 6.23 -4.37
C ALA A 105 10.23 6.14 -3.79
N VAL A 106 9.28 5.55 -4.53
CA VAL A 106 7.92 5.36 -4.03
C VAL A 106 7.93 4.43 -2.83
N SER A 107 8.71 3.35 -2.87
CA SER A 107 8.83 2.43 -1.74
C SER A 107 9.34 3.15 -0.51
N GLY A 108 10.33 4.02 -0.67
CA GLY A 108 10.87 4.81 0.44
C GLY A 108 9.83 5.74 1.05
N MET A 109 9.04 6.39 0.21
CA MET A 109 7.98 7.28 0.67
C MET A 109 6.89 6.51 1.43
N LEU A 110 6.53 5.33 0.93
CA LEU A 110 5.60 4.46 1.66
C LEU A 110 6.17 4.06 3.01
N GLY A 111 7.46 3.81 3.08
CA GLY A 111 8.12 3.49 4.35
C GLY A 111 8.00 4.62 5.37
N GLN A 112 8.14 5.86 4.92
CA GLN A 112 7.96 7.02 5.80
C GLN A 112 6.52 7.13 6.28
N MET A 113 5.55 6.93 5.40
CA MET A 113 4.15 6.95 5.78
C MET A 113 3.81 5.82 6.75
N ARG A 114 4.41 4.66 6.53
CA ARG A 114 4.20 3.54 7.43
C ARG A 114 4.64 3.90 8.85
N ARG A 115 5.75 4.59 8.98
CA ARG A 115 6.21 5.02 10.30
C ARG A 115 5.22 5.97 10.98
N ALA A 116 4.61 6.85 10.20
CA ALA A 116 3.58 7.74 10.74
C ALA A 116 2.37 6.94 11.21
N TRP A 117 1.94 5.95 10.44
CA TRP A 117 0.82 5.10 10.83
C TRP A 117 1.14 4.25 12.05
N GLU A 118 2.41 3.85 12.22
CA GLU A 118 2.83 3.14 13.44
C GLU A 118 2.56 3.95 14.69
N GLN A 119 2.81 5.25 14.62
CA GLN A 119 2.53 6.14 15.75
C GLN A 119 1.04 6.11 16.10
N VAL A 120 0.18 6.14 15.09
CA VAL A 120 -1.26 6.07 15.30
C VAL A 120 -1.65 4.73 15.92
N ALA A 121 -1.05 3.64 15.44
CA ALA A 121 -1.38 2.30 15.91
C ALA A 121 -1.00 2.08 17.36
N ARG A 122 0.01 2.82 17.86
CA ARG A 122 0.46 2.72 19.25
C ARG A 122 -0.32 3.62 20.20
N ALA A 123 -1.04 4.59 19.66
CA ALA A 123 -1.75 5.59 20.46
C ALA A 123 -2.98 5.04 21.21
#